data_ab6d0831645cec6da4df1b1ae1a67488
#
_entry.id   ab6d0831645cec6da4df1b1ae1a67488
#
_cell.length_a   1.000
_cell.length_b   1.000
_cell.length_c   1.000
_cell.angle_alpha   90.00
_cell.angle_beta   90.00
_cell.angle_gamma   90.00
#
_symmetry.space_group_name_H-M   'P 1'
#
loop_
_entity.id
_entity.type
_entity.pdbx_description
1 polymer ?
#
loop_
_entity_poly.entity_id
_entity_poly.type
_entity_poly.pdbx_seq_one_letter_code
_entity_poly.pdbx_strand_id
1 'polypeptide(L)'
;MRFREIYSLLAAPWGAPAEVIASGGALLHSPAWTQMMADALGRPVTICTENEASCRGAALWALERLDIIDGIGALPASTGAVFTPRPEYQSAYQELLAQQNQLYERLYPSYNPG
;
A
#
# COMPACT_ATOMS: atom_id res chain seq x y z
N MET A 1 -7.83 -3.91 7.44
CA MET A 1 -7.98 -5.08 6.53
C MET A 1 -8.38 -4.70 5.11
N ARG A 2 -9.06 -3.59 4.87
CA ARG A 2 -9.44 -3.11 3.52
C ARG A 2 -8.26 -2.95 2.55
N PHE A 3 -7.11 -2.50 3.02
CA PHE A 3 -5.90 -2.40 2.18
C PHE A 3 -5.47 -3.74 1.58
N ARG A 4 -5.59 -4.85 2.33
CA ARG A 4 -5.28 -6.19 1.80
C ARG A 4 -6.25 -6.60 0.70
N GLU A 5 -7.54 -6.32 0.88
CA GLU A 5 -8.58 -6.60 -0.11
C GLU A 5 -8.32 -5.81 -1.41
N ILE A 6 -8.09 -4.50 -1.28
CA ILE A 6 -7.74 -3.63 -2.41
C ILE A 6 -6.47 -4.12 -3.10
N TYR A 7 -5.44 -4.47 -2.33
CA TYR A 7 -4.20 -5.02 -2.87
C TYR A 7 -4.46 -6.30 -3.69
N SER A 8 -5.27 -7.22 -3.17
CA SER A 8 -5.61 -8.47 -3.86
C SER A 8 -6.36 -8.22 -5.16
N LEU A 9 -7.30 -7.26 -5.17
CA LEU A 9 -8.04 -6.85 -6.36
C LEU A 9 -7.13 -6.22 -7.42
N LEU A 10 -6.17 -5.41 -7.01
CA LEU A 10 -5.20 -4.80 -7.93
C LEU A 10 -4.17 -5.82 -8.45
N ALA A 11 -3.73 -6.75 -7.62
CA ALA A 11 -2.76 -7.75 -8.02
C ALA A 11 -3.34 -8.83 -8.95
N ALA A 12 -4.64 -9.08 -8.90
CA ALA A 12 -5.29 -10.12 -9.70
C ALA A 12 -5.08 -9.96 -11.21
N PRO A 13 -5.33 -8.78 -11.84
CA PRO A 13 -5.18 -8.60 -13.28
C PRO A 13 -3.73 -8.36 -13.73
N TRP A 14 -2.87 -7.79 -12.89
CA TRP A 14 -1.51 -7.37 -13.27
C TRP A 14 -0.39 -8.16 -12.59
N GLY A 15 -0.73 -9.10 -11.72
CA GLY A 15 0.24 -9.84 -10.90
C GLY A 15 0.69 -9.05 -9.68
N ALA A 16 1.47 -9.69 -8.83
CA ALA A 16 2.01 -9.04 -7.64
C ALA A 16 3.02 -7.94 -8.05
N PRO A 17 2.92 -6.72 -7.47
CA PRO A 17 3.89 -5.67 -7.73
C PRO A 17 5.28 -6.08 -7.25
N ALA A 18 6.32 -5.54 -7.89
CA ALA A 18 7.70 -5.78 -7.50
C ALA A 18 7.97 -5.25 -6.08
N GLU A 19 7.37 -4.11 -5.74
CA GLU A 19 7.55 -3.45 -4.45
C GLU A 19 6.24 -2.80 -4.00
N VAL A 20 6.06 -2.74 -2.66
CA VAL A 20 4.98 -1.99 -2.01
C VAL A 20 5.61 -0.84 -1.24
N ILE A 21 5.35 0.38 -1.68
CA ILE A 21 5.88 1.58 -1.05
C ILE A 21 4.75 2.28 -0.29
N ALA A 22 4.94 2.50 1.00
CA ALA A 22 4.02 3.23 1.85
C ALA A 22 4.46 4.69 1.98
N SER A 23 3.57 5.62 1.68
CA SER A 23 3.79 7.06 1.82
C SER A 23 2.75 7.70 2.72
N GLY A 24 3.07 8.88 3.21
CA GLY A 24 2.19 9.66 4.08
C GLY A 24 2.65 9.69 5.53
N GLY A 25 2.41 10.82 6.19
CA GLY A 25 2.93 11.12 7.52
C GLY A 25 2.51 10.11 8.59
N ALA A 26 1.29 9.57 8.50
CA ALA A 26 0.79 8.59 9.47
C ALA A 26 1.63 7.29 9.48
N LEU A 27 2.02 6.78 8.31
CA LEU A 27 2.85 5.58 8.20
C LEU A 27 4.33 5.90 8.47
N LEU A 28 4.82 7.03 7.99
CA LEU A 28 6.19 7.47 8.21
C LEU A 28 6.51 7.62 9.72
N HIS A 29 5.56 8.12 10.50
CA HIS A 29 5.74 8.36 11.94
C HIS A 29 5.24 7.23 12.84
N SER A 30 4.75 6.12 12.28
CA SER A 30 4.26 4.98 13.05
C SER A 30 4.83 3.65 12.53
N PRO A 31 6.05 3.27 12.97
CA PRO A 31 6.64 1.98 12.61
C PRO A 31 5.74 0.78 12.95
N ALA A 32 5.02 0.86 14.06
CA ALA A 32 4.07 -0.18 14.45
C ALA A 32 2.94 -0.35 13.43
N TRP A 33 2.37 0.74 12.92
CA TRP A 33 1.32 0.68 11.90
C TRP A 33 1.85 0.13 10.58
N THR A 34 3.07 0.55 10.18
CA THR A 34 3.70 0.02 8.96
C THR A 34 3.99 -1.47 9.07
N GLN A 35 4.45 -1.94 10.24
CA GLN A 35 4.62 -3.37 10.48
C GLN A 35 3.28 -4.13 10.39
N MET A 36 2.20 -3.60 10.98
CA MET A 36 0.86 -4.18 10.85
C MET A 36 0.40 -4.24 9.38
N MET A 37 0.73 -3.23 8.57
CA MET A 37 0.45 -3.23 7.13
C MET A 37 1.21 -4.35 6.43
N ALA A 38 2.51 -4.51 6.68
CA ALA A 38 3.32 -5.59 6.11
C ALA A 38 2.77 -6.97 6.48
N ASP A 39 2.43 -7.17 7.75
CA ASP A 39 1.86 -8.42 8.26
C ASP A 39 0.50 -8.72 7.60
N ALA A 40 -0.38 -7.72 7.52
CA ALA A 40 -1.70 -7.86 6.91
C ALA A 40 -1.64 -8.14 5.39
N LEU A 41 -0.72 -7.50 4.68
CA LEU A 41 -0.51 -7.72 3.25
C LEU A 41 0.21 -9.05 2.96
N GLY A 42 0.99 -9.56 3.92
CA GLY A 42 1.89 -10.69 3.73
C GLY A 42 3.04 -10.38 2.75
N ARG A 43 3.42 -9.10 2.64
CA ARG A 43 4.45 -8.60 1.73
C ARG A 43 5.33 -7.56 2.44
N PRO A 44 6.63 -7.46 2.06
CA PRO A 44 7.45 -6.37 2.53
C PRO A 44 6.86 -5.01 2.12
N VAL A 45 6.95 -4.05 3.02
CA VAL A 45 6.52 -2.65 2.82
C VAL A 45 7.71 -1.75 3.05
N THR A 46 8.08 -0.98 2.04
CA THR A 46 9.15 0.03 2.10
C THR A 46 8.54 1.39 2.44
N ILE A 47 9.12 2.12 3.36
CA ILE A 47 8.68 3.48 3.69
C ILE A 47 9.25 4.47 2.68
N CYS A 48 8.37 5.31 2.12
CA CYS A 48 8.77 6.54 1.42
C CYS A 48 9.09 7.62 2.46
N THR A 49 10.30 8.16 2.40
CA THR A 49 10.75 9.20 3.35
C THR A 49 10.38 10.62 2.93
N GLU A 50 9.71 10.78 1.80
CA GLU A 50 9.21 12.07 1.32
C GLU A 50 8.04 12.56 2.20
N ASN A 51 8.21 13.71 2.86
CA ASN A 51 7.16 14.28 3.71
C ASN A 51 5.95 14.77 2.89
N GLU A 52 6.20 15.33 1.70
CA GLU A 52 5.21 15.95 0.83
C GLU A 52 5.11 15.19 -0.51
N ALA A 53 4.86 13.88 -0.46
CA ALA A 53 4.87 13.01 -1.64
C ALA A 53 3.89 13.47 -2.74
N SER A 54 2.71 14.00 -2.37
CA SER A 54 1.72 14.50 -3.33
C SER A 54 2.20 15.76 -4.03
N CYS A 55 2.77 16.72 -3.30
CA CYS A 55 3.34 17.96 -3.88
C CYS A 55 4.53 17.63 -4.78
N ARG A 56 5.38 16.70 -4.35
CA ARG A 56 6.49 16.20 -5.15
C ARG A 56 6.01 15.57 -6.46
N GLY A 57 4.99 14.72 -6.40
CA GLY A 57 4.41 14.10 -7.60
C GLY A 57 3.85 15.11 -8.59
N ALA A 58 3.13 16.12 -8.10
CA ALA A 58 2.61 17.20 -8.93
C ALA A 58 3.73 18.03 -9.58
N ALA A 59 4.79 18.32 -8.84
CA ALA A 59 5.95 19.04 -9.36
C ALA A 59 6.69 18.24 -10.45
N LEU A 60 6.92 16.94 -10.23
CA LEU A 60 7.55 16.05 -11.22
C LEU A 60 6.73 15.97 -12.50
N TRP A 61 5.41 15.86 -12.38
CA TRP A 61 4.54 15.85 -13.54
C TRP A 61 4.58 17.15 -14.33
N ALA A 62 4.63 18.31 -13.64
CA ALA A 62 4.80 19.59 -14.29
C ALA A 62 6.15 19.69 -15.04
N LEU A 63 7.25 19.23 -14.41
CA LEU A 63 8.58 19.21 -15.02
C LEU A 63 8.64 18.32 -16.28
N GLU A 64 8.00 17.16 -16.24
CA GLU A 64 7.85 16.29 -17.41
C GLU A 64 7.07 16.98 -18.52
N ARG A 65 5.97 17.65 -18.20
CA ARG A 65 5.16 18.38 -19.19
C ARG A 65 5.86 19.60 -19.81
N LEU A 66 6.85 20.14 -19.12
CA LEU A 66 7.71 21.23 -19.60
C LEU A 66 8.97 20.72 -20.30
N ASP A 67 9.10 19.42 -20.53
CA ASP A 67 10.27 18.76 -21.13
C ASP A 67 11.58 19.06 -20.39
N ILE A 68 11.50 19.30 -19.06
CA ILE A 68 12.68 19.52 -18.21
C ILE A 68 13.28 18.19 -17.73
N ILE A 69 12.44 17.17 -17.57
CA ILE A 69 12.84 15.81 -17.25
C ILE A 69 12.21 14.83 -18.25
N ASP A 70 12.89 13.73 -18.54
CA ASP A 70 12.44 12.71 -19.52
C ASP A 70 11.20 11.94 -19.06
N GLY A 71 10.91 11.95 -17.76
CA GLY A 71 9.75 11.31 -17.16
C GLY A 71 9.81 11.35 -15.64
N ILE A 72 8.67 11.18 -14.96
CA ILE A 72 8.60 11.18 -13.49
C ILE A 72 9.48 10.12 -12.84
N GLY A 73 9.76 9.00 -13.55
CA GLY A 73 10.65 7.95 -13.09
C GLY A 73 12.14 8.33 -13.07
N ALA A 74 12.55 9.42 -13.74
CA ALA A 74 13.93 9.90 -13.75
C ALA A 74 14.42 10.36 -12.37
N LEU A 75 13.49 10.74 -11.50
CA LEU A 75 13.77 11.18 -10.14
C LEU A 75 12.96 10.32 -9.14
N PRO A 76 13.43 9.10 -8.80
CA PRO A 76 12.74 8.22 -7.88
C PRO A 76 12.59 8.86 -6.49
N ALA A 77 11.53 8.47 -5.76
CA ALA A 77 11.32 8.93 -4.40
C ALA A 77 12.37 8.33 -3.46
N SER A 78 12.72 9.08 -2.43
CA SER A 78 13.58 8.57 -1.36
C SER A 78 12.84 7.50 -0.56
N THR A 79 13.50 6.37 -0.34
CA THR A 79 12.98 5.27 0.46
C THR A 79 13.85 5.01 1.67
N GLY A 80 13.24 4.50 2.72
CA GLY A 80 13.87 4.23 4.01
C GLY A 80 13.72 2.77 4.43
N ALA A 81 13.30 2.56 5.67
CA ALA A 81 13.18 1.22 6.26
C ALA A 81 12.22 0.31 5.49
N VAL A 82 12.55 -0.97 5.45
CA VAL A 82 11.70 -2.04 4.92
C VAL A 82 11.15 -2.86 6.08
N PHE A 83 9.83 -3.01 6.11
CA PHE A 83 9.12 -3.83 7.10
C PHE A 83 8.72 -5.14 6.45
N THR A 84 9.32 -6.24 6.92
CA THR A 84 8.99 -7.58 6.43
C THR A 84 7.84 -8.17 7.22
N PRO A 85 6.93 -8.91 6.58
CA PRO A 85 5.82 -9.56 7.27
C PRO A 85 6.33 -10.62 8.24
N ARG A 86 5.68 -10.71 9.40
CA ARG A 86 5.98 -11.71 10.42
C ARG A 86 5.07 -12.93 10.21
N PRO A 87 5.61 -14.11 9.89
CA PRO A 87 4.81 -15.29 9.53
C PRO A 87 3.83 -15.72 10.63
N GLU A 88 4.21 -15.54 11.90
CA GLU A 88 3.39 -15.92 13.05
C GLU A 88 2.06 -15.16 13.17
N TYR A 89 1.95 -14.00 12.55
CA TYR A 89 0.72 -13.19 12.55
C TYR A 89 -0.17 -13.39 11.32
N GLN A 90 0.29 -14.11 10.30
CA GLN A 90 -0.44 -14.23 9.03
C GLN A 90 -1.78 -14.93 9.18
N SER A 91 -1.86 -16.02 9.98
CA SER A 91 -3.12 -16.71 10.24
C SER A 91 -4.14 -15.80 10.92
N ALA A 92 -3.72 -15.04 11.94
CA ALA A 92 -4.58 -14.11 12.64
C ALA A 92 -5.15 -13.02 11.70
N TYR A 93 -4.33 -12.48 10.81
CA TYR A 93 -4.81 -11.49 9.83
C TYR A 93 -5.73 -12.11 8.77
N GLN A 94 -5.55 -13.37 8.39
CA GLN A 94 -6.48 -14.09 7.51
C GLN A 94 -7.84 -14.31 8.16
N GLU A 95 -7.85 -14.73 9.42
CA GLU A 95 -9.08 -14.89 10.20
C GLU A 95 -9.82 -13.56 10.36
N LEU A 96 -9.12 -12.48 10.70
CA LEU A 96 -9.70 -11.14 10.82
C LEU A 96 -10.30 -10.66 9.48
N LEU A 97 -9.66 -10.96 8.37
CA LEU A 97 -10.19 -10.63 7.04
C LEU A 97 -11.48 -11.41 6.76
N ALA A 98 -11.50 -12.71 7.05
CA ALA A 98 -12.68 -13.54 6.87
C ALA A 98 -13.86 -13.05 7.73
N GLN A 99 -13.60 -12.70 9.00
CA GLN A 99 -14.61 -12.13 9.90
C GLN A 99 -15.15 -10.79 9.39
N GLN A 100 -14.26 -9.92 8.90
CA GLN A 100 -14.66 -8.64 8.31
C GLN A 100 -15.57 -8.84 7.09
N ASN A 101 -15.23 -9.77 6.20
CA ASN A 101 -16.02 -10.05 5.01
C ASN A 101 -17.40 -10.62 5.38
N GLN A 102 -17.47 -11.57 6.32
CA GLN A 102 -18.74 -12.08 6.83
C GLN A 102 -19.62 -10.98 7.44
N LEU A 103 -19.02 -10.08 8.21
CA LEU A 103 -19.76 -8.94 8.79
C LEU A 103 -20.27 -8.01 7.70
N TYR A 104 -19.45 -7.74 6.68
CA TYR A 104 -19.81 -6.90 5.56
C TYR A 104 -20.98 -7.47 4.76
N GLU A 105 -20.93 -8.76 4.45
CA GLU A 105 -22.04 -9.47 3.76
C GLU A 105 -23.36 -9.43 4.56
N ARG A 106 -23.28 -9.52 5.88
CA ARG A 106 -24.48 -9.39 6.74
C ARG A 106 -25.06 -7.98 6.75
N LEU A 107 -24.21 -6.97 6.69
CA LEU A 107 -24.65 -5.56 6.70
C LEU A 107 -25.11 -5.07 5.32
N TYR A 108 -24.52 -5.61 4.27
CA TYR A 108 -24.77 -5.20 2.88
C TYR A 108 -25.01 -6.41 1.96
N PRO A 109 -26.12 -7.15 2.15
CA PRO A 109 -26.36 -8.41 1.41
C PRO A 109 -26.56 -8.24 -0.10
N SER A 110 -26.78 -7.02 -0.59
CA SER A 110 -26.93 -6.71 -2.02
C SER A 110 -25.62 -6.28 -2.70
N TYR A 111 -24.53 -6.18 -1.95
CA TYR A 111 -23.22 -5.83 -2.51
C TYR A 111 -22.47 -7.12 -2.86
N ASN A 112 -22.54 -7.51 -4.14
CA ASN A 112 -21.70 -8.55 -4.71
C ASN A 112 -20.55 -7.88 -5.48
N PRO A 113 -19.35 -7.73 -4.92
CA PRO A 113 -18.19 -7.31 -5.69
C PRO A 113 -17.77 -8.49 -6.55
N GLY A 114 -18.29 -8.53 -7.79
CA GLY A 114 -17.88 -9.50 -8.81
C GLY A 114 -16.40 -9.39 -9.13
#